data_4ed14ed37cf99ccf33af70528cb76876
#
_entry.id   4ed14ed37cf99ccf33af70528cb76876
#
_cell.length_a   1.000
_cell.length_b   1.000
_cell.length_c   1.000
_cell.angle_alpha   90.00
_cell.angle_beta   90.00
_cell.angle_gamma   90.00
#
_symmetry.space_group_name_H-M   'P 1'
#
loop_
_entity.id
_entity.type
_entity.pdbx_description
1 polymer ?
#
loop_
_entity_poly.entity_id
_entity_poly.type
_entity_poly.pdbx_seq_one_letter_code
_entity_poly.pdbx_strand_id
1 'polypeptide(L)'
;MKGTHTFRGKNCIIFSKPKCGKTSLLAQLPNWLILDLEEGTDYVDCMAVKAKTVDDIKKIGNAIKEAGHPYAGIAIDTATALEEICVPYAELLYSRTSMGKNWFKANLDGTALADDSGKKIYGNILNMPNGAGYPYLREAFTKMIDYIKTWAPRTILVGHVKDVLLEKNGVEFNALDLDLTGKIKRITAAHSDAIGYMYRKGNQNILSFKTTDEVGC
;
A
#
# COMPACT_ATOMS: atom_id res chain seq x y z
N MET A 1 -8.23 37.92 -14.95
CA MET A 1 -7.12 37.41 -14.10
C MET A 1 -6.74 36.03 -14.60
N LYS A 2 -5.52 35.83 -15.14
CA LYS A 2 -5.01 34.50 -15.45
C LYS A 2 -4.53 33.89 -14.14
N GLY A 3 -5.28 32.96 -13.58
CA GLY A 3 -4.82 32.19 -12.44
C GLY A 3 -3.62 31.34 -12.86
N THR A 4 -2.47 31.52 -12.24
CA THR A 4 -1.33 30.64 -12.37
C THR A 4 -1.68 29.35 -11.66
N HIS A 5 -2.19 28.35 -12.40
CA HIS A 5 -2.33 26.99 -11.88
C HIS A 5 -0.93 26.38 -11.75
N THR A 6 -0.38 26.42 -10.56
CA THR A 6 0.81 25.62 -10.27
C THR A 6 0.33 24.18 -10.09
N PHE A 7 0.57 23.33 -11.10
CA PHE A 7 0.34 21.89 -10.96
C PHE A 7 1.23 21.36 -9.82
N ARG A 8 0.62 20.91 -8.76
CA ARG A 8 1.30 20.30 -7.62
C ARG A 8 0.76 18.89 -7.45
N GLY A 9 1.21 17.97 -8.30
CA GLY A 9 0.96 16.55 -8.10
C GLY A 9 1.42 16.15 -6.69
N LYS A 10 0.53 15.55 -5.91
CA LYS A 10 0.79 15.19 -4.52
C LYS A 10 1.01 13.70 -4.35
N ASN A 11 0.33 12.89 -5.16
CA ASN A 11 0.28 11.44 -5.03
C ASN A 11 0.69 10.78 -6.35
N CYS A 12 1.71 9.94 -6.29
CA CYS A 12 2.18 9.19 -7.45
C CYS A 12 2.21 7.69 -7.10
N ILE A 13 1.83 6.85 -8.05
CA ILE A 13 2.06 5.41 -7.98
C ILE A 13 3.21 5.07 -8.92
N ILE A 14 4.17 4.28 -8.44
CA ILE A 14 5.23 3.70 -9.27
C ILE A 14 5.19 2.19 -9.06
N PHE A 15 4.99 1.43 -10.12
CA PHE A 15 4.96 -0.01 -10.02
C PHE A 15 5.87 -0.67 -11.06
N SER A 16 6.39 -1.85 -10.74
CA SER A 16 7.30 -2.60 -11.61
C SER A 16 7.43 -4.05 -11.18
N LYS A 17 8.07 -4.85 -12.02
CA LYS A 17 8.58 -6.16 -11.62
C LYS A 17 9.62 -6.01 -10.49
N PRO A 18 9.83 -7.04 -9.66
CA PRO A 18 10.89 -7.04 -8.67
C PRO A 18 12.26 -6.70 -9.28
N LYS A 19 13.15 -6.08 -8.50
CA LYS A 19 14.54 -5.77 -8.87
C LYS A 19 14.70 -4.82 -10.08
N CYS A 20 13.68 -4.05 -10.43
CA CYS A 20 13.79 -2.99 -11.46
C CYS A 20 14.38 -1.67 -10.94
N GLY A 21 14.82 -1.59 -9.67
CA GLY A 21 15.49 -0.41 -9.14
C GLY A 21 14.54 0.64 -8.52
N LYS A 22 13.31 0.26 -8.09
CA LYS A 22 12.37 1.17 -7.43
C LYS A 22 12.99 1.88 -6.23
N THR A 23 13.50 1.14 -5.26
CA THR A 23 14.15 1.68 -4.06
C THR A 23 15.35 2.58 -4.40
N SER A 24 16.16 2.20 -5.39
CA SER A 24 17.28 3.03 -5.87
C SER A 24 16.83 4.34 -6.52
N LEU A 25 15.65 4.37 -7.16
CA LEU A 25 15.05 5.59 -7.67
C LEU A 25 14.60 6.49 -6.51
N LEU A 26 13.93 5.92 -5.50
CA LEU A 26 13.45 6.66 -4.33
C LEU A 26 14.60 7.26 -3.53
N ALA A 27 15.72 6.56 -3.41
CA ALA A 27 16.91 7.00 -2.68
C ALA A 27 17.54 8.29 -3.27
N GLN A 28 17.27 8.59 -4.55
CA GLN A 28 17.76 9.81 -5.22
C GLN A 28 16.89 11.04 -4.96
N LEU A 29 15.73 10.88 -4.32
CA LEU A 29 14.83 11.98 -4.03
C LEU A 29 15.32 12.80 -2.82
N PRO A 30 15.61 14.09 -2.98
CA PRO A 30 16.15 14.88 -1.88
C PRO A 30 15.11 15.10 -0.79
N ASN A 31 15.51 14.83 0.46
CA ASN A 31 14.67 15.00 1.64
C ASN A 31 13.36 14.20 1.65
N TRP A 32 13.40 12.98 1.07
CA TRP A 32 12.29 12.03 1.15
C TRP A 32 12.59 10.96 2.18
N LEU A 33 11.56 10.56 2.93
CA LEU A 33 11.62 9.40 3.80
C LEU A 33 11.00 8.20 3.10
N ILE A 34 11.72 7.09 3.07
CA ILE A 34 11.19 5.80 2.60
C ILE A 34 10.63 5.05 3.81
N LEU A 35 9.34 4.77 3.78
CA LEU A 35 8.70 3.82 4.69
C LEU A 35 8.90 2.43 4.10
N ASP A 36 9.91 1.73 4.60
CA ASP A 36 10.31 0.41 4.13
C ASP A 36 9.52 -0.68 4.85
N LEU A 37 8.68 -1.38 4.10
CA LEU A 37 7.80 -2.43 4.61
C LEU A 37 8.26 -3.84 4.20
N GLU A 38 9.28 -3.96 3.33
CA GLU A 38 9.80 -5.22 2.78
C GLU A 38 11.30 -5.43 3.05
N GLU A 39 11.94 -4.55 3.84
CA GLU A 39 13.39 -4.56 4.10
C GLU A 39 14.23 -4.38 2.82
N GLY A 40 13.66 -3.70 1.82
CA GLY A 40 14.31 -3.46 0.52
C GLY A 40 15.42 -2.41 0.55
N THR A 41 15.55 -1.65 1.64
CA THR A 41 16.52 -0.56 1.77
C THR A 41 17.87 -1.00 2.35
N ASP A 42 18.05 -2.25 2.78
CA ASP A 42 19.27 -2.73 3.44
C ASP A 42 20.55 -2.58 2.61
N TYR A 43 20.43 -2.47 1.30
CA TYR A 43 21.56 -2.35 0.38
C TYR A 43 21.58 -1.01 -0.36
N VAL A 44 20.79 -0.03 0.09
CA VAL A 44 20.67 1.27 -0.58
C VAL A 44 20.91 2.38 0.45
N ASP A 45 21.87 3.27 0.17
CA ASP A 45 22.10 4.44 1.01
C ASP A 45 20.95 5.44 0.81
N CYS A 46 20.04 5.49 1.78
CA CYS A 46 18.84 6.32 1.71
C CYS A 46 18.29 6.64 3.10
N MET A 47 17.46 7.66 3.18
CA MET A 47 16.70 7.98 4.38
C MET A 47 15.48 7.06 4.46
N ALA A 48 15.55 6.03 5.29
CA ALA A 48 14.50 5.03 5.42
C ALA A 48 14.17 4.71 6.88
N VAL A 49 12.94 4.28 7.09
CA VAL A 49 12.47 3.73 8.36
C VAL A 49 11.65 2.47 8.10
N LYS A 50 11.92 1.42 8.88
CA LYS A 50 11.24 0.13 8.74
C LYS A 50 9.99 0.07 9.61
N ALA A 51 8.93 -0.55 9.08
CA ALA A 51 7.73 -0.88 9.82
C ALA A 51 7.21 -2.25 9.41
N LYS A 52 6.77 -3.05 10.38
CA LYS A 52 6.19 -4.39 10.18
C LYS A 52 4.75 -4.48 10.66
N THR A 53 4.30 -3.49 11.42
CA THR A 53 2.98 -3.47 12.04
C THR A 53 2.31 -2.10 11.89
N VAL A 54 1.00 -2.08 12.05
CA VAL A 54 0.22 -0.83 12.13
C VAL A 54 0.72 0.07 13.28
N ASP A 55 1.15 -0.53 14.38
CA ASP A 55 1.62 0.24 15.55
C ASP A 55 3.01 0.85 15.29
N ASP A 56 3.88 0.19 14.52
CA ASP A 56 5.14 0.80 14.07
C ASP A 56 4.87 2.01 13.20
N ILE A 57 3.95 1.88 12.24
CA ILE A 57 3.54 3.00 11.36
C ILE A 57 3.01 4.18 12.20
N LYS A 58 2.21 3.91 13.22
CA LYS A 58 1.70 4.97 14.13
C LYS A 58 2.82 5.64 14.93
N LYS A 59 3.77 4.87 15.47
CA LYS A 59 4.93 5.41 16.21
C LYS A 59 5.77 6.33 15.32
N ILE A 60 6.04 5.89 14.09
CA ILE A 60 6.76 6.68 13.08
C ILE A 60 6.01 7.98 12.78
N GLY A 61 4.70 7.90 12.51
CA GLY A 61 3.91 9.09 12.22
C GLY A 61 3.85 10.09 13.37
N ASN A 62 3.79 9.62 14.62
CA ASN A 62 3.86 10.48 15.79
C ASN A 62 5.22 11.19 15.89
N ALA A 63 6.33 10.47 15.70
CA ALA A 63 7.67 11.05 15.70
C ALA A 63 7.85 12.11 14.58
N ILE A 64 7.32 11.85 13.38
CA ILE A 64 7.34 12.83 12.27
C ILE A 64 6.54 14.08 12.63
N LYS A 65 5.38 13.91 13.24
CA LYS A 65 4.54 15.02 13.69
C LYS A 65 5.23 15.86 14.77
N GLU A 66 5.84 15.22 15.76
CA GLU A 66 6.61 15.87 16.82
C GLU A 66 7.82 16.63 16.26
N ALA A 67 8.45 16.11 15.21
CA ALA A 67 9.54 16.77 14.50
C ALA A 67 9.09 17.89 13.55
N GLY A 68 7.78 18.20 13.46
CA GLY A 68 7.25 19.28 12.63
C GLY A 68 7.20 18.97 11.12
N HIS A 69 7.02 17.69 10.76
CA HIS A 69 6.90 17.23 9.36
C HIS A 69 8.10 17.65 8.47
N PRO A 70 9.32 17.20 8.77
CA PRO A 70 10.54 17.73 8.16
C PRO A 70 10.78 17.27 6.71
N TYR A 71 10.00 16.31 6.19
CA TYR A 71 10.22 15.68 4.90
C TYR A 71 9.50 16.39 3.74
N ALA A 72 10.13 16.42 2.57
CA ALA A 72 9.52 16.89 1.33
C ALA A 72 8.48 15.90 0.76
N GLY A 73 8.61 14.63 1.11
CA GLY A 73 7.68 13.57 0.72
C GLY A 73 7.94 12.27 1.45
N ILE A 74 6.96 11.37 1.36
CA ILE A 74 7.03 9.99 1.88
C ILE A 74 6.90 9.03 0.70
N ALA A 75 7.79 8.05 0.63
CA ALA A 75 7.67 6.91 -0.28
C ALA A 75 7.30 5.66 0.52
N ILE A 76 6.22 4.99 0.14
CA ILE A 76 5.76 3.74 0.76
C ILE A 76 6.26 2.58 -0.09
N ASP A 77 7.16 1.77 0.42
CA ASP A 77 7.79 0.65 -0.29
C ASP A 77 7.55 -0.66 0.48
N THR A 78 6.48 -1.42 0.17
CA THR A 78 5.55 -1.31 -0.94
C THR A 78 4.07 -1.25 -0.52
N ALA A 79 3.19 -0.97 -1.49
CA ALA A 79 1.74 -0.99 -1.30
C ALA A 79 1.22 -2.39 -0.97
N THR A 80 1.80 -3.43 -1.57
CA THR A 80 1.45 -4.83 -1.35
C THR A 80 1.73 -5.22 0.10
N ALA A 81 2.92 -4.89 0.63
CA ALA A 81 3.25 -5.11 2.04
C ALA A 81 2.36 -4.29 2.99
N LEU A 82 2.00 -3.05 2.60
CA LEU A 82 1.06 -2.26 3.39
C LEU A 82 -0.32 -2.91 3.46
N GLU A 83 -0.80 -3.51 2.37
CA GLU A 83 -2.07 -4.23 2.35
C GLU A 83 -2.05 -5.40 3.35
N GLU A 84 -0.97 -6.18 3.38
CA GLU A 84 -0.78 -7.27 4.35
C GLU A 84 -0.73 -6.77 5.80
N ILE A 85 0.01 -5.70 6.07
CA ILE A 85 0.08 -5.05 7.39
C ILE A 85 -1.30 -4.55 7.85
N CYS A 86 -2.18 -4.20 6.90
CA CYS A 86 -3.54 -3.75 7.22
C CYS A 86 -4.52 -4.86 7.58
N VAL A 87 -4.20 -6.14 7.35
CA VAL A 87 -5.11 -7.27 7.67
C VAL A 87 -5.52 -7.30 9.14
N PRO A 88 -4.61 -7.25 10.13
CA PRO A 88 -5.01 -7.20 11.54
C PRO A 88 -5.85 -5.96 11.91
N TYR A 89 -5.63 -4.84 11.22
CA TYR A 89 -6.45 -3.64 11.42
C TYR A 89 -7.86 -3.82 10.85
N ALA A 90 -8.00 -4.50 9.71
CA ALA A 90 -9.30 -4.87 9.15
C ALA A 90 -10.06 -5.81 10.09
N GLU A 91 -9.39 -6.78 10.72
CA GLU A 91 -9.94 -7.67 11.74
C GLU A 91 -10.48 -6.87 12.95
N LEU A 92 -9.70 -5.90 13.40
CA LEU A 92 -10.11 -4.99 14.48
C LEU A 92 -11.33 -4.16 14.08
N LEU A 93 -11.42 -3.67 12.85
CA LEU A 93 -12.58 -2.92 12.36
C LEU A 93 -13.83 -3.81 12.34
N TYR A 94 -13.69 -5.03 11.82
CA TYR A 94 -14.80 -5.99 11.79
C TYR A 94 -15.26 -6.37 13.19
N SER A 95 -14.35 -6.66 14.12
CA SER A 95 -14.67 -7.07 15.48
C SER A 95 -15.48 -6.03 16.27
N ARG A 96 -15.46 -4.77 15.83
CA ARG A 96 -16.26 -3.69 16.43
C ARG A 96 -17.70 -3.62 15.92
N THR A 97 -18.03 -4.36 14.87
CA THR A 97 -19.40 -4.46 14.36
C THR A 97 -20.25 -5.39 15.24
N SER A 98 -21.58 -5.30 15.13
CA SER A 98 -22.48 -6.20 15.85
C SER A 98 -22.26 -7.68 15.50
N MET A 99 -21.98 -7.97 14.24
CA MET A 99 -21.68 -9.33 13.77
C MET A 99 -20.26 -9.78 14.19
N GLY A 100 -19.27 -8.89 14.08
CA GLY A 100 -17.89 -9.19 14.39
C GLY A 100 -17.56 -9.40 15.85
N LYS A 101 -18.39 -8.90 16.76
CA LYS A 101 -18.19 -9.08 18.23
C LYS A 101 -18.08 -10.54 18.65
N ASN A 102 -18.75 -11.43 17.93
CA ASN A 102 -18.77 -12.87 18.20
C ASN A 102 -17.92 -13.66 17.20
N TRP A 103 -17.17 -12.98 16.33
CA TRP A 103 -16.29 -13.62 15.37
C TRP A 103 -14.89 -13.80 15.97
N PHE A 104 -14.66 -14.93 16.59
CA PHE A 104 -13.38 -15.31 17.21
C PHE A 104 -13.15 -16.80 17.06
N LYS A 105 -11.89 -17.22 17.14
CA LYS A 105 -11.55 -18.64 17.27
C LYS A 105 -12.03 -19.15 18.62
N ALA A 106 -12.71 -20.31 18.61
CA ALA A 106 -13.26 -20.90 19.82
C ALA A 106 -12.60 -22.24 20.11
N ASN A 107 -12.55 -22.58 21.40
CA ASN A 107 -12.29 -23.91 21.91
C ASN A 107 -13.47 -24.86 21.61
N LEU A 108 -13.30 -26.15 21.86
CA LEU A 108 -14.37 -27.14 21.68
C LEU A 108 -15.60 -26.89 22.56
N ASP A 109 -15.44 -26.22 23.69
CA ASP A 109 -16.53 -25.81 24.62
C ASP A 109 -17.20 -24.51 24.21
N GLY A 110 -16.79 -23.88 23.10
CA GLY A 110 -17.34 -22.60 22.62
C GLY A 110 -16.72 -21.36 23.26
N THR A 111 -15.79 -21.51 24.21
CA THR A 111 -15.08 -20.36 24.78
C THR A 111 -14.10 -19.74 23.76
N ALA A 112 -13.94 -18.41 23.80
CA ALA A 112 -13.00 -17.73 22.92
C ALA A 112 -11.55 -18.15 23.20
N LEU A 113 -10.80 -18.49 22.15
CA LEU A 113 -9.35 -18.60 22.25
C LEU A 113 -8.78 -17.20 22.55
N ALA A 114 -7.85 -17.14 23.48
CA ALA A 114 -7.14 -15.93 23.85
C ALA A 114 -5.63 -16.14 23.76
N ASP A 115 -4.91 -15.05 23.51
CA ASP A 115 -3.45 -15.01 23.63
C ASP A 115 -2.99 -14.93 25.09
N ASP A 116 -1.69 -14.94 25.32
CA ASP A 116 -1.08 -14.88 26.66
C ASP A 116 -1.46 -13.61 27.46
N SER A 117 -1.95 -12.57 26.78
CA SER A 117 -2.47 -11.34 27.40
C SER A 117 -3.97 -11.39 27.71
N GLY A 118 -4.65 -12.49 27.40
CA GLY A 118 -6.07 -12.67 27.56
C GLY A 118 -6.94 -12.03 26.45
N LYS A 119 -6.30 -11.56 25.35
CA LYS A 119 -6.99 -10.98 24.21
C LYS A 119 -7.54 -12.07 23.29
N LYS A 120 -8.80 -11.93 22.88
CA LYS A 120 -9.46 -12.86 21.94
C LYS A 120 -8.69 -12.96 20.64
N ILE A 121 -8.48 -14.19 20.16
CA ILE A 121 -7.87 -14.48 18.87
C ILE A 121 -8.98 -14.55 17.81
N TYR A 122 -8.87 -13.74 16.78
CA TYR A 122 -9.78 -13.74 15.64
C TYR A 122 -9.24 -14.60 14.48
N GLY A 123 -10.11 -15.04 13.60
CA GLY A 123 -9.70 -15.69 12.35
C GLY A 123 -9.16 -14.68 11.34
N ASN A 124 -8.53 -15.14 10.26
CA ASN A 124 -8.14 -14.26 9.18
C ASN A 124 -9.38 -13.74 8.45
N ILE A 125 -9.54 -12.41 8.40
CA ILE A 125 -10.70 -11.75 7.81
C ILE A 125 -10.84 -12.03 6.30
N LEU A 126 -9.73 -12.35 5.62
CA LEU A 126 -9.73 -12.68 4.19
C LEU A 126 -10.38 -14.04 3.90
N ASN A 127 -10.47 -14.91 4.93
CA ASN A 127 -11.11 -16.22 4.82
C ASN A 127 -12.63 -16.18 5.10
N MET A 128 -13.21 -15.01 5.26
CA MET A 128 -14.65 -14.86 5.46
C MET A 128 -15.43 -15.29 4.21
N PRO A 129 -16.55 -16.00 4.38
CA PRO A 129 -17.41 -16.43 3.27
C PRO A 129 -17.80 -15.26 2.36
N ASN A 130 -17.93 -15.54 1.08
CA ASN A 130 -18.38 -14.56 0.05
C ASN A 130 -17.55 -13.25 0.01
N GLY A 131 -16.30 -13.30 0.47
CA GLY A 131 -15.42 -12.14 0.47
C GLY A 131 -15.85 -11.01 1.42
N ALA A 132 -16.63 -11.31 2.46
CA ALA A 132 -17.16 -10.33 3.39
C ALA A 132 -16.08 -9.54 4.17
N GLY A 133 -14.83 -10.03 4.19
CA GLY A 133 -13.70 -9.35 4.81
C GLY A 133 -13.10 -8.23 3.98
N TYR A 134 -13.18 -8.29 2.66
CA TYR A 134 -12.54 -7.31 1.77
C TYR A 134 -13.01 -5.85 1.94
N PRO A 135 -14.28 -5.56 2.26
CA PRO A 135 -14.68 -4.19 2.61
C PRO A 135 -13.90 -3.60 3.78
N TYR A 136 -13.62 -4.40 4.80
CA TYR A 136 -12.87 -3.97 5.99
C TYR A 136 -11.38 -3.82 5.69
N LEU A 137 -10.80 -4.72 4.88
CA LEU A 137 -9.42 -4.56 4.41
C LEU A 137 -9.26 -3.25 3.62
N ARG A 138 -10.20 -2.98 2.71
CA ARG A 138 -10.21 -1.73 1.95
C ARG A 138 -10.32 -0.50 2.85
N GLU A 139 -11.18 -0.54 3.86
CA GLU A 139 -11.33 0.56 4.83
C GLU A 139 -10.04 0.75 5.64
N ALA A 140 -9.44 -0.35 6.13
CA ALA A 140 -8.18 -0.32 6.87
C ALA A 140 -7.04 0.26 6.03
N PHE A 141 -6.88 -0.21 4.80
CA PHE A 141 -5.86 0.27 3.86
C PHE A 141 -6.04 1.76 3.53
N THR A 142 -7.28 2.17 3.21
CA THR A 142 -7.57 3.58 2.89
C THR A 142 -7.25 4.49 4.08
N LYS A 143 -7.68 4.13 5.28
CA LYS A 143 -7.38 4.89 6.50
C LYS A 143 -5.87 4.98 6.76
N MET A 144 -5.12 3.91 6.47
CA MET A 144 -3.67 3.89 6.67
C MET A 144 -2.96 4.79 5.64
N ILE A 145 -3.33 4.71 4.36
CA ILE A 145 -2.80 5.60 3.32
C ILE A 145 -3.11 7.05 3.64
N ASP A 146 -4.35 7.38 4.03
CA ASP A 146 -4.74 8.74 4.37
C ASP A 146 -3.97 9.26 5.59
N TYR A 147 -3.70 8.41 6.58
CA TYR A 147 -2.85 8.76 7.71
C TYR A 147 -1.41 9.04 7.29
N ILE A 148 -0.80 8.18 6.47
CA ILE A 148 0.57 8.39 5.99
C ILE A 148 0.67 9.66 5.11
N LYS A 149 -0.35 9.98 4.33
CA LYS A 149 -0.42 11.22 3.53
C LYS A 149 -0.39 12.49 4.38
N THR A 150 -0.69 12.40 5.67
CA THR A 150 -0.56 13.56 6.57
C THR A 150 0.87 13.86 6.99
N TRP A 151 1.83 12.95 6.73
CA TRP A 151 3.21 13.09 7.21
C TRP A 151 4.05 14.04 6.38
N ALA A 152 3.71 14.21 5.09
CA ALA A 152 4.41 15.13 4.18
C ALA A 152 3.47 15.59 3.05
N PRO A 153 3.83 16.67 2.33
CA PRO A 153 2.99 17.23 1.26
C PRO A 153 2.90 16.36 0.01
N ARG A 154 3.77 15.37 -0.15
CA ARG A 154 3.82 14.49 -1.33
C ARG A 154 3.98 13.04 -0.90
N THR A 155 3.37 12.12 -1.67
CA THR A 155 3.46 10.68 -1.40
C THR A 155 3.73 9.92 -2.70
N ILE A 156 4.67 8.99 -2.66
CA ILE A 156 4.87 7.98 -3.69
C ILE A 156 4.48 6.63 -3.10
N LEU A 157 3.57 5.95 -3.76
CA LEU A 157 3.20 4.59 -3.43
C LEU A 157 3.88 3.65 -4.43
N VAL A 158 4.75 2.81 -3.93
CA VAL A 158 5.46 1.81 -4.74
C VAL A 158 4.70 0.50 -4.71
N GLY A 159 4.59 -0.16 -5.85
CA GLY A 159 3.90 -1.44 -5.97
C GLY A 159 4.64 -2.46 -6.80
N HIS A 160 4.28 -3.72 -6.61
CA HIS A 160 4.64 -4.80 -7.51
C HIS A 160 3.64 -4.91 -8.65
N VAL A 161 4.02 -5.59 -9.71
CA VAL A 161 3.12 -5.98 -10.80
C VAL A 161 2.69 -7.41 -10.62
N LYS A 162 1.49 -7.70 -11.10
CA LYS A 162 1.03 -9.06 -11.38
C LYS A 162 0.63 -9.16 -12.84
N ASP A 163 0.81 -10.36 -13.41
CA ASP A 163 0.30 -10.68 -14.73
C ASP A 163 -1.22 -10.89 -14.63
N VAL A 164 -1.97 -10.27 -15.51
CA VAL A 164 -3.42 -10.43 -15.65
C VAL A 164 -3.76 -10.78 -17.08
N LEU A 165 -4.69 -11.70 -17.26
CA LEU A 165 -5.23 -12.03 -18.58
C LEU A 165 -6.40 -11.08 -18.86
N LEU A 166 -6.31 -10.31 -19.91
CA LEU A 166 -7.36 -9.42 -20.38
C LEU A 166 -7.89 -9.91 -21.74
N GLU A 167 -9.15 -9.65 -21.99
CA GLU A 167 -9.78 -9.93 -23.29
C GLU A 167 -10.17 -8.61 -23.97
N LYS A 168 -9.79 -8.45 -25.24
CA LYS A 168 -10.16 -7.33 -26.07
C LYS A 168 -10.57 -7.85 -27.45
N ASN A 169 -11.82 -7.61 -27.84
CA ASN A 169 -12.39 -8.06 -29.11
C ASN A 169 -12.30 -9.59 -29.35
N GLY A 170 -12.48 -10.39 -28.30
CA GLY A 170 -12.39 -11.85 -28.38
C GLY A 170 -10.95 -12.41 -28.43
N VAL A 171 -9.94 -11.56 -28.24
CA VAL A 171 -8.53 -11.97 -28.17
C VAL A 171 -8.01 -11.77 -26.75
N GLU A 172 -7.53 -12.85 -26.15
CA GLU A 172 -6.85 -12.81 -24.85
C GLU A 172 -5.41 -12.31 -25.00
N PHE A 173 -5.01 -11.44 -24.10
CA PHE A 173 -3.61 -10.98 -24.00
C PHE A 173 -3.18 -10.80 -22.56
N ASN A 174 -1.91 -11.01 -22.29
CA ASN A 174 -1.31 -10.77 -20.98
C ASN A 174 -1.05 -9.27 -20.80
N ALA A 175 -1.55 -8.73 -19.71
CA ALA A 175 -1.26 -7.37 -19.28
C ALA A 175 -0.60 -7.36 -17.90
N LEU A 176 0.15 -6.30 -17.61
CA LEU A 176 0.74 -6.05 -16.31
C LEU A 176 -0.16 -5.10 -15.53
N ASP A 177 -0.45 -5.45 -14.30
CA ASP A 177 -1.31 -4.66 -13.45
C ASP A 177 -0.70 -4.50 -12.05
N LEU A 178 -1.11 -3.45 -11.33
CA LEU A 178 -0.68 -3.22 -9.96
C LEU A 178 -1.19 -4.37 -9.06
N ASP A 179 -0.27 -4.98 -8.31
CA ASP A 179 -0.60 -6.08 -7.39
C ASP A 179 -1.18 -5.55 -6.09
N LEU A 180 -2.46 -5.24 -6.15
CA LEU A 180 -3.33 -4.92 -5.03
C LEU A 180 -4.67 -5.63 -5.21
N THR A 181 -5.35 -5.88 -4.09
CA THR A 181 -6.64 -6.58 -4.10
C THR A 181 -7.74 -5.72 -4.74
N GLY A 182 -8.38 -6.23 -5.76
CA GLY A 182 -9.65 -5.80 -6.35
C GLY A 182 -9.95 -4.29 -6.32
N LYS A 183 -10.88 -3.88 -5.45
CA LYS A 183 -11.31 -2.48 -5.35
C LYS A 183 -10.26 -1.55 -4.73
N ILE A 184 -9.30 -2.06 -3.95
CA ILE A 184 -8.20 -1.27 -3.37
C ILE A 184 -7.39 -0.65 -4.50
N LYS A 185 -7.00 -1.44 -5.51
CA LYS A 185 -6.30 -0.94 -6.69
C LYS A 185 -7.03 0.23 -7.34
N ARG A 186 -8.34 0.07 -7.66
CA ARG A 186 -9.13 1.11 -8.31
C ARG A 186 -9.20 2.41 -7.52
N ILE A 187 -9.39 2.32 -6.21
CA ILE A 187 -9.47 3.50 -5.34
C ILE A 187 -8.11 4.18 -5.28
N THR A 188 -7.04 3.42 -5.11
CA THR A 188 -5.68 3.95 -5.04
C THR A 188 -5.28 4.65 -6.35
N ALA A 189 -5.58 4.04 -7.49
CA ALA A 189 -5.35 4.62 -8.81
C ALA A 189 -6.17 5.91 -9.02
N ALA A 190 -7.46 5.91 -8.65
CA ALA A 190 -8.33 7.07 -8.80
C ALA A 190 -7.92 8.27 -7.94
N HIS A 191 -7.21 8.04 -6.84
CA HIS A 191 -6.72 9.10 -5.94
C HIS A 191 -5.25 9.48 -6.20
N SER A 192 -4.68 9.03 -7.31
CA SER A 192 -3.30 9.35 -7.71
C SER A 192 -3.28 10.36 -8.84
N ASP A 193 -2.37 11.32 -8.76
CA ASP A 193 -2.20 12.35 -9.79
C ASP A 193 -1.40 11.83 -10.99
N ALA A 194 -0.58 10.80 -10.75
CA ALA A 194 0.22 10.15 -11.78
C ALA A 194 0.46 8.69 -11.45
N ILE A 195 0.51 7.84 -12.47
CA ILE A 195 0.82 6.42 -12.36
C ILE A 195 1.91 6.10 -13.36
N GLY A 196 3.05 5.61 -12.86
CA GLY A 196 4.22 5.28 -13.67
C GLY A 196 4.55 3.80 -13.59
N TYR A 197 4.81 3.21 -14.76
CA TYR A 197 5.36 1.87 -14.88
C TYR A 197 6.87 1.94 -15.09
N MET A 198 7.61 1.24 -14.23
CA MET A 198 9.06 1.17 -14.32
C MET A 198 9.51 -0.18 -14.85
N TYR A 199 10.37 -0.16 -15.87
CA TYR A 199 10.89 -1.37 -16.53
C TYR A 199 12.33 -1.18 -16.96
N ARG A 200 13.01 -2.28 -17.26
CA ARG A 200 14.38 -2.27 -17.76
C ARG A 200 14.38 -2.47 -19.28
N LYS A 201 15.14 -1.62 -19.98
CA LYS A 201 15.42 -1.76 -21.41
C LYS A 201 16.94 -1.71 -21.61
N GLY A 202 17.55 -2.86 -21.93
CA GLY A 202 19.00 -3.00 -21.92
C GLY A 202 19.57 -2.71 -20.54
N ASN A 203 20.50 -1.78 -20.44
CA ASN A 203 21.13 -1.36 -19.18
C ASN A 203 20.46 -0.15 -18.52
N GLN A 204 19.31 0.31 -19.04
CA GLN A 204 18.61 1.48 -18.52
C GLN A 204 17.33 1.09 -17.81
N ASN A 205 17.05 1.71 -16.67
CA ASN A 205 15.76 1.69 -16.01
C ASN A 205 14.92 2.85 -16.55
N ILE A 206 13.74 2.56 -17.07
CA ILE A 206 12.84 3.53 -17.69
C ILE A 206 11.59 3.62 -16.80
N LEU A 207 11.22 4.85 -16.43
CA LEU A 207 9.94 5.15 -15.80
C LEU A 207 9.03 5.79 -16.85
N SER A 208 7.95 5.12 -17.20
CA SER A 208 6.98 5.57 -18.20
C SER A 208 5.66 5.93 -17.55
N PHE A 209 5.12 7.09 -17.89
CA PHE A 209 3.77 7.53 -17.53
C PHE A 209 2.79 7.41 -18.72
N LYS A 210 3.19 6.69 -19.76
CA LYS A 210 2.33 6.42 -20.91
C LYS A 210 1.55 5.14 -20.66
N THR A 211 0.24 5.22 -20.80
CA THR A 211 -0.65 4.05 -20.78
C THR A 211 -0.48 3.27 -22.09
N THR A 212 -0.39 1.96 -22.00
CA THR A 212 -0.45 1.03 -23.15
C THR A 212 -1.50 -0.02 -22.85
N ASP A 213 -1.99 -0.71 -23.88
CA ASP A 213 -2.96 -1.80 -23.69
C ASP A 213 -2.39 -2.95 -22.83
N GLU A 214 -1.06 -3.08 -22.80
CA GLU A 214 -0.34 -4.12 -22.05
C GLU A 214 -0.03 -3.73 -20.59
N VAL A 215 -0.23 -2.47 -20.22
CA VAL A 215 0.02 -1.95 -18.86
C VAL A 215 -1.26 -1.28 -18.39
N GLY A 216 -2.03 -2.04 -17.60
CA GLY A 216 -3.27 -1.56 -17.00
C GLY A 216 -3.00 -0.68 -15.77
N CYS A 217 -3.73 0.41 -15.67
CA CYS A 217 -3.92 1.16 -14.42
C CYS A 217 -5.32 1.74 -14.35
#